data_8428e2d49d6c485520f72b19e85aac5b
#
_entry.id   8428e2d49d6c485520f72b19e85aac5b
#
_cell.length_a   1.000
_cell.length_b   1.000
_cell.length_c   1.000
_cell.angle_alpha   90.00
_cell.angle_beta   90.00
_cell.angle_gamma   90.00
#
_symmetry.space_group_name_H-M   'P 1'
#
loop_
_entity.id
_entity.type
_entity.pdbx_description
1 polymer ?
#
loop_
_entity_poly.entity_id
_entity_poly.type
_entity_poly.pdbx_seq_one_letter_code
_entity_poly.pdbx_strand_id
1 'polypeptide(L)'
;MAKNTYLCLSASTTPGTSDGATSPAIHLQNHKQMSAIEQILQHNAAFVAAGEYDKYRAGKLPQRRVAVVACMDTRLTLLLPAALGVKDGDIKLVKNAGGLVTGPTDSAMRSLLVGIYELGVREIMIVAHSDCGACHLSGEEMCHLMQQRGISADTITAFGNDNNLDVREWLEGFHHTAQAVARSVSLVRNHPLVPDDVTVQGFIIDTATGALTPVT
;
A
#
# COMPACT_ATOMS: atom_id res chain seq x y z
N MET A 1 26.34 -9.25 7.79
CA MET A 1 26.47 -10.63 8.27
C MET A 1 26.03 -10.68 9.74
N ALA A 2 24.87 -11.19 10.04
CA ALA A 2 24.50 -11.67 11.37
C ALA A 2 23.34 -12.67 11.19
N LYS A 3 23.68 -13.96 11.32
CA LYS A 3 22.73 -15.07 11.30
C LYS A 3 22.09 -15.16 12.68
N ASN A 4 20.78 -15.06 12.75
CA ASN A 4 20.03 -15.34 13.97
C ASN A 4 19.68 -16.84 14.00
N THR A 5 20.39 -17.58 14.85
CA THR A 5 20.20 -19.01 15.10
C THR A 5 19.34 -19.18 16.32
N TYR A 6 18.12 -19.68 16.17
CA TYR A 6 17.31 -20.11 17.31
C TYR A 6 17.81 -21.46 17.82
N LEU A 7 18.29 -21.47 19.09
CA LEU A 7 18.67 -22.69 19.81
C LEU A 7 17.42 -23.38 20.34
N CYS A 8 17.24 -24.65 19.96
CA CYS A 8 16.36 -25.59 20.65
C CYS A 8 17.07 -26.10 21.92
N LEU A 9 16.47 -25.88 23.08
CA LEU A 9 16.88 -26.51 24.35
C LEU A 9 16.20 -27.86 24.49
N SER A 10 16.99 -28.93 24.50
CA SER A 10 16.58 -30.30 24.85
C SER A 10 16.49 -30.44 26.36
N ALA A 11 15.33 -30.87 26.89
CA ALA A 11 15.15 -31.25 28.27
C ALA A 11 15.48 -32.72 28.44
N SER A 12 16.39 -33.05 29.35
CA SER A 12 16.75 -34.41 29.81
C SER A 12 15.73 -34.90 30.83
N THR A 13 15.24 -36.12 30.63
CA THR A 13 14.35 -36.85 31.51
C THR A 13 15.13 -37.64 32.56
N THR A 14 14.76 -37.53 33.85
CA THR A 14 15.03 -38.50 34.89
C THR A 14 13.70 -39.05 35.47
N PRO A 15 13.56 -40.33 35.77
CA PRO A 15 12.34 -40.90 36.29
C PRO A 15 12.29 -40.86 37.83
N GLY A 16 11.16 -40.44 38.37
CA GLY A 16 10.90 -40.42 39.82
C GLY A 16 9.42 -40.65 40.14
N THR A 17 9.11 -41.82 40.61
CA THR A 17 8.07 -42.32 41.55
C THR A 17 6.70 -41.63 41.60
N SER A 18 5.69 -42.50 41.45
CA SER A 18 4.26 -42.37 41.65
C SER A 18 3.84 -41.83 43.01
N ASP A 19 3.02 -40.76 43.01
CA ASP A 19 1.98 -40.56 44.03
C ASP A 19 0.79 -39.87 43.40
N GLY A 20 -0.41 -40.49 43.61
CA GLY A 20 -1.67 -40.06 43.03
C GLY A 20 -2.18 -38.76 43.69
N ALA A 21 -2.12 -37.69 42.95
CA ALA A 21 -2.88 -36.48 43.24
C ALA A 21 -3.65 -36.11 41.97
N THR A 22 -4.99 -36.20 42.05
CA THR A 22 -5.91 -35.68 41.04
C THR A 22 -5.68 -34.20 40.87
N SER A 23 -4.99 -33.83 39.82
CA SER A 23 -4.79 -32.43 39.41
C SER A 23 -6.13 -31.85 38.93
N PRO A 24 -6.55 -30.67 39.40
CA PRO A 24 -7.73 -30.00 38.88
C PRO A 24 -7.51 -29.70 37.39
N ALA A 25 -8.44 -30.14 36.55
CA ALA A 25 -8.46 -29.80 35.14
C ALA A 25 -8.43 -28.28 35.00
N ILE A 26 -7.28 -27.74 34.56
CA ILE A 26 -7.17 -26.34 34.15
C ILE A 26 -8.05 -26.21 32.91
N HIS A 27 -9.23 -25.66 33.08
CA HIS A 27 -10.05 -25.15 31.98
C HIS A 27 -9.20 -24.05 31.29
N LEU A 28 -8.45 -24.43 30.30
CA LEU A 28 -7.89 -23.49 29.31
C LEU A 28 -9.09 -22.83 28.62
N GLN A 29 -9.53 -21.71 29.19
CA GLN A 29 -10.41 -20.81 28.47
C GLN A 29 -9.66 -20.41 27.21
N ASN A 30 -10.13 -20.94 26.08
CA ASN A 30 -9.66 -20.60 24.75
C ASN A 30 -10.10 -19.15 24.50
N HIS A 31 -9.31 -18.19 25.00
CA HIS A 31 -9.49 -16.78 24.67
C HIS A 31 -9.28 -16.66 23.16
N LYS A 32 -10.38 -16.68 22.39
CA LYS A 32 -10.37 -16.43 20.97
C LYS A 32 -9.70 -15.07 20.78
N GLN A 33 -8.46 -15.06 20.31
CA GLN A 33 -7.73 -13.83 20.06
C GLN A 33 -8.52 -13.01 19.04
N MET A 34 -8.81 -11.75 19.38
CA MET A 34 -9.53 -10.84 18.49
C MET A 34 -8.78 -10.69 17.17
N SER A 35 -9.49 -10.74 16.06
CA SER A 35 -8.93 -10.44 14.75
C SER A 35 -8.46 -8.97 14.67
N ALA A 36 -7.55 -8.67 13.73
CA ALA A 36 -7.11 -7.30 13.52
C ALA A 36 -8.29 -6.35 13.17
N ILE A 37 -9.27 -6.85 12.43
CA ILE A 37 -10.48 -6.08 12.09
C ILE A 37 -11.30 -5.77 13.35
N GLU A 38 -11.52 -6.75 14.22
CA GLU A 38 -12.24 -6.52 15.49
C GLU A 38 -11.54 -5.49 16.37
N GLN A 39 -10.19 -5.52 16.46
CA GLN A 39 -9.40 -4.52 17.17
C GLN A 39 -9.57 -3.10 16.59
N ILE A 40 -9.55 -2.99 15.26
CA ILE A 40 -9.77 -1.71 14.55
C ILE A 40 -11.17 -1.18 14.83
N LEU A 41 -12.21 -2.03 14.79
CA LEU A 41 -13.59 -1.62 15.08
C LEU A 41 -13.78 -1.18 16.53
N GLN A 42 -13.13 -1.86 17.48
CA GLN A 42 -13.16 -1.46 18.89
C GLN A 42 -12.51 -0.09 19.09
N HIS A 43 -11.34 0.14 18.47
CA HIS A 43 -10.67 1.45 18.51
C HIS A 43 -11.54 2.54 17.88
N ASN A 44 -12.16 2.26 16.72
CA ASN A 44 -13.05 3.20 16.04
C ASN A 44 -14.24 3.61 16.91
N ALA A 45 -14.88 2.66 17.61
CA ALA A 45 -15.98 2.98 18.53
C ALA A 45 -15.53 3.93 19.65
N ALA A 46 -14.34 3.70 20.23
CA ALA A 46 -13.79 4.58 21.26
C ALA A 46 -13.45 5.98 20.70
N PHE A 47 -12.83 6.05 19.52
CA PHE A 47 -12.51 7.30 18.81
C PHE A 47 -13.77 8.16 18.57
N VAL A 48 -14.86 7.53 18.10
CA VAL A 48 -16.14 8.22 17.87
C VAL A 48 -16.75 8.69 19.19
N ALA A 49 -16.79 7.84 20.23
CA ALA A 49 -17.34 8.18 21.54
C ALA A 49 -16.57 9.34 22.20
N ALA A 50 -15.26 9.43 21.99
CA ALA A 50 -14.43 10.52 22.51
C ALA A 50 -14.53 11.83 21.69
N GLY A 51 -15.19 11.83 20.52
CA GLY A 51 -15.28 13.01 19.65
C GLY A 51 -13.96 13.40 18.97
N GLU A 52 -12.99 12.48 18.91
CA GLU A 52 -11.65 12.76 18.37
C GLU A 52 -11.63 13.12 16.88
N TYR A 53 -12.71 12.89 16.16
CA TYR A 53 -12.88 13.21 14.74
C TYR A 53 -12.97 14.72 14.46
N ASP A 54 -13.28 15.56 15.45
CA ASP A 54 -13.49 16.98 15.22
C ASP A 54 -12.27 17.70 14.64
N LYS A 55 -11.07 17.29 15.03
CA LYS A 55 -9.79 17.83 14.50
C LYS A 55 -9.50 17.48 13.04
N TYR A 56 -10.26 16.52 12.46
CA TYR A 56 -10.08 16.06 11.07
C TYR A 56 -11.15 16.63 10.11
N ARG A 57 -12.02 17.53 10.58
CA ARG A 57 -13.04 18.15 9.73
C ARG A 57 -12.42 18.95 8.60
N ALA A 58 -12.80 18.64 7.36
CA ALA A 58 -12.31 19.30 6.16
C ALA A 58 -13.40 19.41 5.09
N GLY A 59 -13.20 20.33 4.14
CA GLY A 59 -14.07 20.46 2.98
C GLY A 59 -13.83 19.37 1.93
N LYS A 60 -14.78 19.22 1.00
CA LYS A 60 -14.70 18.24 -0.08
C LYS A 60 -13.64 18.58 -1.15
N LEU A 61 -13.45 19.86 -1.43
CA LEU A 61 -12.52 20.35 -2.46
C LEU A 61 -11.10 20.47 -1.88
N PRO A 62 -10.06 20.07 -2.62
CA PRO A 62 -8.68 20.22 -2.17
C PRO A 62 -8.27 21.70 -2.20
N GLN A 63 -7.92 22.25 -1.03
CA GLN A 63 -7.61 23.69 -0.92
C GLN A 63 -6.42 24.10 -1.79
N ARG A 64 -5.41 23.21 -1.94
CA ARG A 64 -4.23 23.45 -2.77
C ARG A 64 -4.42 23.11 -4.24
N ARG A 65 -5.56 22.52 -4.63
CA ARG A 65 -5.83 22.03 -5.99
C ARG A 65 -4.79 21.05 -6.52
N VAL A 66 -4.16 20.30 -5.63
CA VAL A 66 -3.12 19.31 -5.93
C VAL A 66 -3.68 17.89 -5.78
N ALA A 67 -3.33 16.99 -6.70
CA ALA A 67 -3.45 15.56 -6.52
C ALA A 67 -2.06 14.91 -6.44
N VAL A 68 -1.90 13.97 -5.53
CA VAL A 68 -0.68 13.19 -5.35
C VAL A 68 -0.99 11.72 -5.59
N VAL A 69 -0.25 11.08 -6.50
CA VAL A 69 -0.23 9.62 -6.64
C VAL A 69 1.01 9.12 -5.91
N ALA A 70 0.83 8.22 -4.94
CA ALA A 70 1.93 7.72 -4.12
C ALA A 70 1.82 6.22 -3.83
N CYS A 71 2.93 5.60 -3.43
CA CYS A 71 2.95 4.18 -3.07
C CYS A 71 2.11 3.90 -1.81
N MET A 72 1.47 2.72 -1.79
CA MET A 72 0.74 2.20 -0.63
C MET A 72 1.66 1.72 0.50
N ASP A 73 2.97 1.84 0.37
CA ASP A 73 3.96 1.47 1.39
C ASP A 73 3.56 2.03 2.76
N THR A 74 3.64 1.18 3.78
CA THR A 74 3.21 1.52 5.16
C THR A 74 4.04 2.63 5.77
N ARG A 75 5.31 2.78 5.37
CA ARG A 75 6.22 3.84 5.83
C ARG A 75 5.75 5.24 5.38
N LEU A 76 4.96 5.31 4.30
CA LEU A 76 4.46 6.57 3.73
C LEU A 76 3.09 7.00 4.27
N THR A 77 2.48 6.23 5.17
CA THR A 77 1.13 6.54 5.66
C THR A 77 1.07 7.88 6.39
N LEU A 78 2.04 8.16 7.26
CA LEU A 78 2.15 9.44 7.98
C LEU A 78 3.30 10.30 7.47
N LEU A 79 4.43 9.69 7.05
CA LEU A 79 5.60 10.42 6.58
C LEU A 79 5.28 11.30 5.37
N LEU A 80 4.56 10.77 4.37
CA LEU A 80 4.31 11.53 3.14
C LEU A 80 3.51 12.82 3.40
N PRO A 81 2.34 12.80 4.07
CA PRO A 81 1.63 14.04 4.39
C PRO A 81 2.45 15.01 5.23
N ALA A 82 3.21 14.51 6.20
CA ALA A 82 4.07 15.34 7.05
C ALA A 82 5.19 16.01 6.24
N ALA A 83 5.89 15.26 5.38
CA ALA A 83 6.96 15.78 4.54
C ALA A 83 6.46 16.80 3.50
N LEU A 84 5.23 16.62 2.99
CA LEU A 84 4.58 17.57 2.09
C LEU A 84 3.98 18.79 2.81
N GLY A 85 3.92 18.79 4.13
CA GLY A 85 3.28 19.84 4.92
C GLY A 85 1.80 19.97 4.61
N VAL A 86 1.09 18.83 4.47
CA VAL A 86 -0.33 18.79 4.12
C VAL A 86 -1.15 18.06 5.20
N LYS A 87 -2.41 18.44 5.30
CA LYS A 87 -3.40 17.85 6.21
C LYS A 87 -4.70 17.56 5.48
N ASP A 88 -5.68 17.02 6.18
CA ASP A 88 -7.01 16.75 5.64
C ASP A 88 -7.63 18.00 4.99
N GLY A 89 -8.14 17.82 3.77
CA GLY A 89 -8.72 18.88 2.96
C GLY A 89 -7.73 19.64 2.07
N ASP A 90 -6.41 19.45 2.22
CA ASP A 90 -5.42 20.18 1.43
C ASP A 90 -5.26 19.63 0.01
N ILE A 91 -5.17 18.30 -0.13
CA ILE A 91 -4.86 17.63 -1.40
C ILE A 91 -5.80 16.43 -1.65
N LYS A 92 -5.75 15.89 -2.87
CA LYS A 92 -6.25 14.54 -3.17
C LYS A 92 -5.09 13.56 -3.18
N LEU A 93 -5.19 12.48 -2.40
CA LEU A 93 -4.16 11.47 -2.31
C LEU A 93 -4.69 10.15 -2.89
N VAL A 94 -4.01 9.64 -3.93
CA VAL A 94 -4.25 8.33 -4.54
C VAL A 94 -3.08 7.43 -4.16
N LYS A 95 -3.35 6.24 -3.62
CA LYS A 95 -2.31 5.28 -3.23
C LYS A 95 -2.53 3.95 -3.95
N ASN A 96 -1.46 3.43 -4.55
CA ASN A 96 -1.44 2.12 -5.19
C ASN A 96 -0.07 1.45 -5.04
N ALA A 97 0.07 0.21 -5.53
CA ALA A 97 1.36 -0.46 -5.59
C ALA A 97 2.33 0.29 -6.52
N GLY A 98 3.47 0.71 -5.98
CA GLY A 98 4.49 1.47 -6.71
C GLY A 98 4.28 2.98 -6.75
N GLY A 99 3.08 3.51 -6.49
CA GLY A 99 2.80 4.95 -6.55
C GLY A 99 2.83 5.51 -7.98
N LEU A 100 2.35 4.75 -8.96
CA LEU A 100 2.49 5.03 -10.38
C LEU A 100 1.13 5.04 -11.10
N VAL A 101 1.09 5.69 -12.26
CA VAL A 101 0.07 5.51 -13.29
C VAL A 101 0.64 4.56 -14.33
N THR A 102 0.00 3.42 -14.53
CA THR A 102 0.52 2.32 -15.34
C THR A 102 -0.14 2.22 -16.71
N GLY A 103 -1.31 2.85 -16.87
CA GLY A 103 -2.03 2.82 -18.14
C GLY A 103 -3.05 3.94 -18.25
N PRO A 104 -3.55 4.20 -19.48
CA PRO A 104 -4.48 5.32 -19.73
C PRO A 104 -5.86 5.12 -19.11
N THR A 105 -6.21 3.90 -18.74
CA THR A 105 -7.53 3.55 -18.18
C THR A 105 -7.44 2.93 -16.79
N ASP A 106 -6.28 2.97 -16.16
CA ASP A 106 -6.12 2.42 -14.81
C ASP A 106 -6.88 3.26 -13.75
N SER A 107 -7.00 2.71 -12.56
CA SER A 107 -7.73 3.34 -11.44
C SER A 107 -7.10 4.67 -10.99
N ALA A 108 -5.77 4.81 -11.09
CA ALA A 108 -5.09 6.04 -10.74
C ALA A 108 -5.41 7.14 -11.76
N MET A 109 -5.31 6.86 -13.08
CA MET A 109 -5.68 7.80 -14.14
C MET A 109 -7.15 8.23 -14.00
N ARG A 110 -8.08 7.29 -13.80
CA ARG A 110 -9.49 7.62 -13.56
C ARG A 110 -9.65 8.56 -12.37
N SER A 111 -8.94 8.31 -11.28
CA SER A 111 -8.99 9.16 -10.07
C SER A 111 -8.46 10.57 -10.33
N LEU A 112 -7.40 10.70 -11.13
CA LEU A 112 -6.85 12.00 -11.55
C LEU A 112 -7.85 12.77 -12.40
N LEU A 113 -8.50 12.14 -13.38
CA LEU A 113 -9.52 12.79 -14.21
C LEU A 113 -10.71 13.28 -13.37
N VAL A 114 -11.20 12.48 -12.41
CA VAL A 114 -12.21 12.95 -11.46
C VAL A 114 -11.69 14.12 -10.62
N GLY A 115 -10.42 14.07 -10.18
CA GLY A 115 -9.78 15.16 -9.47
C GLY A 115 -9.75 16.47 -10.26
N ILE A 116 -9.41 16.40 -11.54
CA ILE A 116 -9.34 17.56 -12.45
C ILE A 116 -10.75 18.17 -12.66
N TYR A 117 -11.69 17.35 -13.10
CA TYR A 117 -12.98 17.85 -13.59
C TYR A 117 -13.99 18.15 -12.47
N GLU A 118 -14.08 17.30 -11.46
CA GLU A 118 -15.04 17.46 -10.37
C GLU A 118 -14.49 18.23 -9.16
N LEU A 119 -13.17 18.16 -8.94
CA LEU A 119 -12.58 18.65 -7.69
C LEU A 119 -11.61 19.82 -7.91
N GLY A 120 -11.43 20.25 -9.17
CA GLY A 120 -10.66 21.44 -9.52
C GLY A 120 -9.15 21.31 -9.34
N VAL A 121 -8.62 20.09 -9.42
CA VAL A 121 -7.17 19.83 -9.40
C VAL A 121 -6.51 20.48 -10.62
N ARG A 122 -5.36 21.15 -10.39
CA ARG A 122 -4.56 21.82 -11.41
C ARG A 122 -3.12 21.34 -11.44
N GLU A 123 -2.67 20.70 -10.37
CA GLU A 123 -1.31 20.21 -10.23
C GLU A 123 -1.33 18.74 -9.82
N ILE A 124 -0.48 17.93 -10.44
CA ILE A 124 -0.36 16.50 -10.17
C ILE A 124 1.08 16.17 -9.82
N MET A 125 1.27 15.49 -8.69
CA MET A 125 2.55 14.93 -8.27
C MET A 125 2.51 13.41 -8.37
N ILE A 126 3.47 12.83 -9.08
CA ILE A 126 3.72 11.38 -9.06
C ILE A 126 4.89 11.15 -8.12
N VAL A 127 4.66 10.51 -6.98
CA VAL A 127 5.64 10.37 -5.88
C VAL A 127 5.93 8.91 -5.62
N ALA A 128 7.00 8.39 -6.22
CA ALA A 128 7.58 7.11 -5.84
C ALA A 128 8.48 7.26 -4.60
N HIS A 129 9.10 6.20 -4.12
CA HIS A 129 9.96 6.26 -2.93
C HIS A 129 11.20 5.37 -3.05
N SER A 130 12.21 5.65 -2.22
CA SER A 130 13.39 4.80 -2.09
C SER A 130 13.02 3.42 -1.53
N ASP A 131 13.75 2.39 -1.93
CA ASP A 131 13.55 1.02 -1.44
C ASP A 131 12.09 0.54 -1.59
N CYS A 132 11.51 0.73 -2.78
CA CYS A 132 10.15 0.31 -3.08
C CYS A 132 10.10 -1.20 -3.38
N GLY A 133 9.24 -1.94 -2.66
CA GLY A 133 9.03 -3.36 -2.93
C GLY A 133 8.58 -3.65 -4.36
N ALA A 134 7.90 -2.71 -5.01
CA ALA A 134 7.47 -2.86 -6.40
C ALA A 134 8.64 -2.89 -7.42
N CYS A 135 9.84 -2.44 -7.03
CA CYS A 135 11.06 -2.62 -7.85
C CYS A 135 11.52 -4.07 -7.98
N HIS A 136 11.04 -4.94 -7.12
CA HIS A 136 11.47 -6.34 -7.03
C HIS A 136 10.31 -7.31 -7.30
N LEU A 137 9.15 -6.81 -7.71
CA LEU A 137 8.04 -7.67 -8.08
C LEU A 137 8.35 -8.36 -9.40
N SER A 138 8.20 -9.68 -9.40
CA SER A 138 8.18 -10.52 -10.59
C SER A 138 6.78 -11.10 -10.77
N GLY A 139 6.19 -10.90 -11.93
CA GLY A 139 4.88 -11.48 -12.25
C GLY A 139 4.89 -13.00 -12.23
N GLU A 140 6.01 -13.63 -12.60
CA GLU A 140 6.20 -15.08 -12.49
C GLU A 140 6.15 -15.55 -11.02
N GLU A 141 6.90 -14.88 -10.14
CA GLU A 141 6.90 -15.20 -8.71
C GLU A 141 5.51 -14.95 -8.09
N MET A 142 4.82 -13.88 -8.49
CA MET A 142 3.45 -13.60 -8.04
C MET A 142 2.48 -14.73 -8.44
N CYS A 143 2.56 -15.26 -9.66
CA CYS A 143 1.77 -16.40 -10.08
C CYS A 143 2.11 -17.66 -9.27
N HIS A 144 3.40 -17.89 -8.96
CA HIS A 144 3.83 -18.99 -8.11
C HIS A 144 3.27 -18.87 -6.69
N LEU A 145 3.32 -17.69 -6.08
CA LEU A 145 2.73 -17.42 -4.75
C LEU A 145 1.20 -17.65 -4.75
N MET A 146 0.50 -17.31 -5.82
CA MET A 146 -0.93 -17.61 -5.97
C MET A 146 -1.18 -19.11 -5.96
N GLN A 147 -0.36 -19.89 -6.69
CA GLN A 147 -0.48 -21.36 -6.74
C GLN A 147 -0.20 -21.99 -5.37
N GLN A 148 0.79 -21.51 -4.63
CA GLN A 148 1.05 -21.95 -3.26
C GLN A 148 -0.15 -21.73 -2.31
N ARG A 149 -1.00 -20.74 -2.61
CA ARG A 149 -2.22 -20.44 -1.87
C ARG A 149 -3.48 -21.12 -2.42
N GLY A 150 -3.30 -22.06 -3.36
CA GLY A 150 -4.39 -22.89 -3.89
C GLY A 150 -5.10 -22.36 -5.13
N ILE A 151 -4.61 -21.29 -5.76
CA ILE A 151 -5.13 -20.81 -7.05
C ILE A 151 -4.47 -21.63 -8.16
N SER A 152 -5.23 -22.36 -8.97
CA SER A 152 -4.67 -23.21 -10.04
C SER A 152 -4.08 -22.36 -11.17
N ALA A 153 -3.12 -22.93 -11.91
CA ALA A 153 -2.58 -22.31 -13.12
C ALA A 153 -3.68 -22.05 -14.17
N ASP A 154 -4.64 -22.96 -14.30
CA ASP A 154 -5.78 -22.81 -15.21
C ASP A 154 -6.66 -21.61 -14.83
N THR A 155 -6.87 -21.39 -13.52
CA THR A 155 -7.62 -20.21 -13.03
C THR A 155 -6.89 -18.90 -13.38
N ILE A 156 -5.57 -18.85 -13.23
CA ILE A 156 -4.75 -17.67 -13.58
C ILE A 156 -4.83 -17.42 -15.09
N THR A 157 -4.71 -18.49 -15.90
CA THR A 157 -4.80 -18.40 -17.36
C THR A 157 -6.19 -17.95 -17.82
N ALA A 158 -7.25 -18.53 -17.25
CA ALA A 158 -8.63 -18.16 -17.57
C ALA A 158 -8.90 -16.69 -17.25
N PHE A 159 -8.47 -16.21 -16.08
CA PHE A 159 -8.58 -14.80 -15.70
C PHE A 159 -7.88 -13.88 -16.70
N GLY A 160 -6.68 -14.23 -17.15
CA GLY A 160 -5.94 -13.46 -18.17
C GLY A 160 -6.73 -13.38 -19.49
N ASN A 161 -7.24 -14.52 -19.97
CA ASN A 161 -8.01 -14.61 -21.20
C ASN A 161 -9.31 -13.79 -21.13
N ASP A 162 -10.05 -13.92 -20.03
CA ASP A 162 -11.34 -13.21 -19.82
C ASP A 162 -11.16 -11.69 -19.76
N ASN A 163 -9.98 -11.21 -19.36
CA ASN A 163 -9.66 -9.80 -19.24
C ASN A 163 -8.71 -9.28 -20.33
N ASN A 164 -8.36 -10.12 -21.31
CA ASN A 164 -7.45 -9.80 -22.42
C ASN A 164 -6.12 -9.19 -21.92
N LEU A 165 -5.51 -9.84 -20.92
CA LEU A 165 -4.22 -9.44 -20.35
C LEU A 165 -3.33 -10.65 -20.07
N ASP A 166 -2.01 -10.46 -20.08
CA ASP A 166 -1.07 -11.39 -19.49
C ASP A 166 -0.93 -11.07 -18.01
N VAL A 167 -1.28 -12.04 -17.13
CA VAL A 167 -1.27 -11.86 -15.68
C VAL A 167 0.15 -11.61 -15.15
N ARG A 168 1.17 -12.23 -15.77
CA ARG A 168 2.56 -12.03 -15.38
C ARG A 168 3.01 -10.60 -15.70
N GLU A 169 2.76 -10.16 -16.95
CA GLU A 169 3.06 -8.81 -17.36
C GLU A 169 2.29 -7.76 -16.54
N TRP A 170 1.03 -8.00 -16.26
CA TRP A 170 0.19 -7.11 -15.46
C TRP A 170 0.68 -6.96 -14.01
N LEU A 171 1.26 -8.02 -13.42
CA LEU A 171 1.79 -8.03 -12.06
C LEU A 171 3.29 -7.73 -11.99
N GLU A 172 3.94 -7.54 -13.15
CA GLU A 172 5.36 -7.21 -13.19
C GLU A 172 5.62 -5.84 -12.56
N GLY A 173 6.70 -5.74 -11.81
CA GLY A 173 7.14 -4.50 -11.21
C GLY A 173 7.92 -3.61 -12.17
N PHE A 174 8.76 -2.76 -11.61
CA PHE A 174 9.65 -1.90 -12.40
C PHE A 174 11.08 -2.00 -11.87
N HIS A 175 12.08 -1.89 -12.76
CA HIS A 175 13.48 -2.04 -12.36
C HIS A 175 14.17 -0.72 -12.00
N HIS A 176 13.65 0.42 -12.47
CA HIS A 176 14.25 1.73 -12.27
C HIS A 176 13.18 2.76 -11.85
N THR A 177 13.22 3.15 -10.57
CA THR A 177 12.23 4.05 -9.97
C THR A 177 12.10 5.37 -10.74
N ALA A 178 13.19 6.04 -11.07
CA ALA A 178 13.14 7.30 -11.80
C ALA A 178 12.50 7.17 -13.19
N GLN A 179 12.83 6.10 -13.92
CA GLN A 179 12.23 5.83 -15.23
C GLN A 179 10.73 5.52 -15.13
N ALA A 180 10.31 4.77 -14.11
CA ALA A 180 8.91 4.47 -13.87
C ALA A 180 8.10 5.73 -13.56
N VAL A 181 8.66 6.63 -12.74
CA VAL A 181 8.06 7.94 -12.45
C VAL A 181 7.98 8.79 -13.72
N ALA A 182 9.08 8.90 -14.50
CA ALA A 182 9.08 9.68 -15.75
C ALA A 182 8.05 9.15 -16.76
N ARG A 183 7.90 7.82 -16.86
CA ARG A 183 6.87 7.18 -17.70
C ARG A 183 5.46 7.54 -17.23
N SER A 184 5.18 7.47 -15.92
CA SER A 184 3.88 7.85 -15.34
C SER A 184 3.57 9.32 -15.57
N VAL A 185 4.55 10.21 -15.40
CA VAL A 185 4.41 11.65 -15.72
C VAL A 185 4.06 11.83 -17.18
N SER A 186 4.76 11.16 -18.09
CA SER A 186 4.48 11.22 -19.53
C SER A 186 3.09 10.71 -19.88
N LEU A 187 2.67 9.59 -19.28
CA LEU A 187 1.33 9.02 -19.46
C LEU A 187 0.23 10.01 -19.08
N VAL A 188 0.36 10.67 -17.93
CA VAL A 188 -0.64 11.62 -17.45
C VAL A 188 -0.61 12.88 -18.31
N ARG A 189 0.56 13.45 -18.57
CA ARG A 189 0.73 14.70 -19.35
C ARG A 189 0.20 14.59 -20.77
N ASN A 190 0.42 13.43 -21.43
CA ASN A 190 0.02 13.21 -22.81
C ASN A 190 -1.36 12.54 -22.93
N HIS A 191 -2.09 12.36 -21.82
CA HIS A 191 -3.40 11.73 -21.87
C HIS A 191 -4.42 12.67 -22.53
N PRO A 192 -5.18 12.20 -23.54
CA PRO A 192 -6.05 13.06 -24.35
C PRO A 192 -7.19 13.73 -23.56
N LEU A 193 -7.48 13.27 -22.34
CA LEU A 193 -8.49 13.85 -21.46
C LEU A 193 -7.86 14.69 -20.32
N VAL A 194 -6.57 14.98 -20.33
CA VAL A 194 -5.93 15.89 -19.37
C VAL A 194 -5.74 17.24 -20.05
N PRO A 195 -6.29 18.33 -19.49
CA PRO A 195 -6.17 19.66 -20.09
C PRO A 195 -4.73 20.18 -20.03
N ASP A 196 -4.34 21.02 -21.00
CA ASP A 196 -3.00 21.62 -21.11
C ASP A 196 -2.62 22.52 -19.93
N ASP A 197 -3.60 23.02 -19.18
CA ASP A 197 -3.40 23.89 -18.01
C ASP A 197 -3.16 23.08 -16.71
N VAL A 198 -3.11 21.75 -16.79
CA VAL A 198 -2.76 20.86 -15.65
C VAL A 198 -1.27 20.56 -15.70
N THR A 199 -0.55 20.94 -14.65
CA THR A 199 0.88 20.60 -14.53
C THR A 199 1.08 19.24 -13.89
N VAL A 200 2.06 18.46 -14.40
CA VAL A 200 2.39 17.12 -13.88
C VAL A 200 3.88 17.03 -13.62
N GLN A 201 4.26 16.67 -12.40
CA GLN A 201 5.66 16.56 -11.99
C GLN A 201 5.91 15.23 -11.26
N GLY A 202 7.13 14.69 -11.40
CA GLY A 202 7.58 13.45 -10.78
C GLY A 202 8.58 13.68 -9.67
N PHE A 203 8.49 12.87 -8.61
CA PHE A 203 9.38 12.95 -7.45
C PHE A 203 9.68 11.54 -6.92
N ILE A 204 10.81 11.43 -6.20
CA ILE A 204 11.13 10.29 -5.36
C ILE A 204 11.29 10.82 -3.93
N ILE A 205 10.52 10.27 -2.98
CA ILE A 205 10.64 10.56 -1.56
C ILE A 205 11.58 9.53 -0.90
N ASP A 206 12.50 9.99 -0.11
CA ASP A 206 13.33 9.13 0.73
C ASP A 206 12.52 8.68 1.97
N THR A 207 12.41 7.38 2.19
CA THR A 207 11.60 6.81 3.27
C THR A 207 12.18 6.99 4.68
N ALA A 208 13.46 7.37 4.79
CA ALA A 208 14.11 7.60 6.08
C ALA A 208 14.02 9.07 6.50
N THR A 209 14.13 9.99 5.54
CA THR A 209 14.27 11.43 5.82
C THR A 209 13.07 12.27 5.38
N GLY A 210 12.23 11.75 4.48
CA GLY A 210 11.15 12.51 3.83
C GLY A 210 11.63 13.48 2.75
N ALA A 211 12.91 13.48 2.38
CA ALA A 211 13.45 14.34 1.33
C ALA A 211 12.85 14.00 -0.04
N LEU A 212 12.42 15.02 -0.78
CA LEU A 212 11.87 14.90 -2.13
C LEU A 212 12.94 15.27 -3.17
N THR A 213 13.19 14.36 -4.10
CA THR A 213 14.07 14.56 -5.26
C THR A 213 13.23 14.64 -6.52
N PRO A 214 13.28 15.74 -7.31
CA PRO A 214 12.57 15.81 -8.58
C PRO A 214 13.11 14.79 -9.58
N VAL A 215 12.22 14.25 -10.40
CA VAL A 215 12.55 13.42 -11.56
C VAL A 215 12.34 14.26 -12.82
N THR A 216 13.42 14.47 -13.57
CA THR A 216 13.45 15.25 -14.81
C THR A 216 13.33 14.37 -16.04
#